data_99d8f64a6847f59d4a1a7435a2f055d6
#
_entry.id   99d8f64a6847f59d4a1a7435a2f055d6
#
_cell.length_a   1.000
_cell.length_b   1.000
_cell.length_c   1.000
_cell.angle_alpha   90.00
_cell.angle_beta   90.00
_cell.angle_gamma   90.00
#
_symmetry.space_group_name_H-M   'P 1'
#
loop_
_entity.id
_entity.type
_entity.pdbx_description
1 polymer ?
#
loop_
_entity_poly.entity_id
_entity_poly.type
_entity_poly.pdbx_seq_one_letter_code
_entity_poly.pdbx_strand_id
1 'polypeptide(L)'
;MSQKVLVLTAHPDDAEFFAGGTLAKMVAAGTEVTTLIATNGDKGSFELDAVRLAEVRRMETLRAAGVLGVREVVFLDYHDGELDQLEAGRLREQFVRAIRERRPDVLFTFDPFAPFDDHPDHRAVAFAALEAVNFASYPLYYPEQLAEGLEPHLVAEKYFFAKHVAHADKAVDISETLQTKIAAILEHKSQVAFLAEEATRQAAVAGVDIGDVVPGSGVGREGAARMITWVVRERARADGAAVGLEFAERFRYTRFSPMLEALLEAQGRASNAP
;
A
#
# COMPACT_ATOMS: atom_id res chain seq x y z
N MET A 1 16.77 16.33 9.60
CA MET A 1 15.83 15.32 10.12
C MET A 1 15.55 14.35 8.99
N SER A 2 15.44 13.05 9.26
CA SER A 2 15.04 12.05 8.25
C SER A 2 13.61 12.32 7.79
N GLN A 3 13.33 12.10 6.51
CA GLN A 3 11.97 12.14 5.98
C GLN A 3 11.14 11.01 6.62
N LYS A 4 9.88 11.27 6.91
CA LYS A 4 8.95 10.29 7.49
C LYS A 4 7.84 9.95 6.52
N VAL A 5 7.60 8.66 6.35
CA VAL A 5 6.53 8.11 5.52
C VAL A 5 5.55 7.35 6.39
N LEU A 6 4.26 7.58 6.18
CA LEU A 6 3.17 6.75 6.70
C LEU A 6 2.45 6.06 5.54
N VAL A 7 2.36 4.74 5.61
CA VAL A 7 1.61 3.92 4.65
C VAL A 7 0.34 3.44 5.33
N LEU A 8 -0.83 3.80 4.79
CA LEU A 8 -2.14 3.37 5.26
C LEU A 8 -2.71 2.32 4.31
N THR A 9 -2.87 1.10 4.79
CA THR A 9 -3.34 -0.05 3.99
C THR A 9 -4.51 -0.76 4.63
N ALA A 10 -5.20 -1.57 3.85
CA ALA A 10 -6.32 -2.38 4.30
C ALA A 10 -5.84 -3.72 4.88
N HIS A 11 -4.98 -4.43 4.14
CA HIS A 11 -4.59 -5.80 4.48
C HIS A 11 -3.09 -5.95 4.69
N PRO A 12 -2.70 -7.00 5.45
CA PRO A 12 -1.31 -7.45 5.52
C PRO A 12 -0.82 -7.93 4.15
N ASP A 13 0.02 -7.19 3.46
CA ASP A 13 0.66 -7.39 2.14
C ASP A 13 0.47 -6.24 1.14
N ASP A 14 -0.54 -5.39 1.31
CA ASP A 14 -0.83 -4.30 0.37
C ASP A 14 0.37 -3.39 0.12
N ALA A 15 1.09 -3.00 1.20
CA ALA A 15 2.24 -2.11 1.09
C ALA A 15 3.32 -2.70 0.17
N GLU A 16 3.58 -3.99 0.30
CA GLU A 16 4.56 -4.73 -0.48
C GLU A 16 4.15 -4.85 -1.95
N PHE A 17 2.87 -5.22 -2.19
CA PHE A 17 2.36 -5.38 -3.56
C PHE A 17 2.30 -4.06 -4.32
N PHE A 18 1.83 -2.98 -3.68
CA PHE A 18 1.55 -1.72 -4.37
C PHE A 18 2.71 -0.73 -4.39
N ALA A 19 3.56 -0.72 -3.35
CA ALA A 19 4.61 0.29 -3.19
C ALA A 19 5.96 -0.26 -2.70
N GLY A 20 6.12 -1.59 -2.60
CA GLY A 20 7.28 -2.22 -1.97
C GLY A 20 8.63 -1.81 -2.55
N GLY A 21 8.74 -1.61 -3.86
CA GLY A 21 9.95 -1.14 -4.52
C GLY A 21 10.29 0.31 -4.18
N THR A 22 9.27 1.17 -4.19
CA THR A 22 9.39 2.58 -3.80
C THR A 22 9.75 2.73 -2.33
N LEU A 23 9.09 1.98 -1.45
CA LEU A 23 9.37 2.01 -0.01
C LEU A 23 10.80 1.53 0.29
N ALA A 24 11.26 0.45 -0.34
CA ALA A 24 12.64 -0.02 -0.22
C ALA A 24 13.66 1.04 -0.67
N LYS A 25 13.38 1.73 -1.78
CA LYS A 25 14.21 2.82 -2.28
C LYS A 25 14.27 4.00 -1.29
N MET A 26 13.13 4.39 -0.73
CA MET A 26 13.05 5.46 0.28
C MET A 26 13.80 5.08 1.56
N VAL A 27 13.63 3.85 2.05
CA VAL A 27 14.39 3.34 3.22
C VAL A 27 15.89 3.36 2.94
N ALA A 28 16.34 2.90 1.77
CA ALA A 28 17.76 2.95 1.39
C ALA A 28 18.31 4.39 1.35
N ALA A 29 17.46 5.38 1.09
CA ALA A 29 17.80 6.80 1.15
C ALA A 29 17.74 7.40 2.58
N GLY A 30 17.43 6.60 3.60
CA GLY A 30 17.40 7.03 5.00
C GLY A 30 16.02 7.53 5.48
N THR A 31 14.96 7.28 4.73
CA THR A 31 13.58 7.60 5.12
C THR A 31 13.07 6.63 6.19
N GLU A 32 12.39 7.16 7.20
CA GLU A 32 11.71 6.36 8.21
C GLU A 32 10.29 6.00 7.74
N VAL A 33 10.04 4.71 7.51
CA VAL A 33 8.73 4.22 7.06
C VAL A 33 7.97 3.55 8.19
N THR A 34 6.71 3.97 8.39
CA THR A 34 5.72 3.30 9.26
C THR A 34 4.58 2.81 8.39
N THR A 35 4.18 1.55 8.55
CA THR A 35 2.99 0.98 7.93
C THR A 35 1.89 0.79 8.96
N LEU A 36 0.68 1.29 8.69
CA LEU A 36 -0.51 1.05 9.48
C LEU A 36 -1.51 0.25 8.64
N ILE A 37 -1.88 -0.91 9.15
CA ILE A 37 -2.74 -1.89 8.49
C ILE A 37 -4.06 -1.95 9.22
N ALA A 38 -5.16 -1.75 8.50
CA ALA A 38 -6.48 -1.64 9.12
C ALA A 38 -7.03 -3.00 9.56
N THR A 39 -6.92 -4.04 8.72
CA THR A 39 -7.46 -5.38 9.04
C THR A 39 -6.38 -6.37 9.43
N ASN A 40 -6.80 -7.47 10.04
CA ASN A 40 -5.94 -8.61 10.34
C ASN A 40 -5.84 -9.62 9.18
N GLY A 41 -6.62 -9.43 8.11
CA GLY A 41 -6.62 -10.26 6.92
C GLY A 41 -7.12 -11.70 7.12
N ASP A 42 -8.06 -11.90 8.02
CA ASP A 42 -8.50 -13.21 8.52
C ASP A 42 -9.43 -14.01 7.58
N LYS A 43 -9.64 -13.54 6.34
CA LYS A 43 -10.55 -14.22 5.38
C LYS A 43 -9.90 -14.72 4.09
N GLY A 44 -8.64 -14.37 3.82
CA GLY A 44 -7.92 -14.75 2.59
C GLY A 44 -7.23 -16.12 2.69
N SER A 45 -7.98 -17.22 2.89
CA SER A 45 -7.42 -18.59 2.89
C SER A 45 -8.44 -19.63 2.46
N PHE A 46 -7.97 -20.70 1.80
CA PHE A 46 -8.73 -21.92 1.53
C PHE A 46 -8.44 -23.03 2.54
N GLU A 47 -7.43 -22.87 3.41
CA GLU A 47 -6.92 -23.95 4.27
C GLU A 47 -6.99 -23.62 5.76
N LEU A 48 -6.76 -22.36 6.13
CA LEU A 48 -6.69 -21.91 7.52
C LEU A 48 -8.00 -21.29 7.98
N ASP A 49 -8.36 -21.52 9.23
CA ASP A 49 -9.43 -20.74 9.88
C ASP A 49 -9.02 -19.29 10.13
N ALA A 50 -10.00 -18.43 10.39
CA ALA A 50 -9.80 -16.99 10.52
C ALA A 50 -8.79 -16.61 11.63
N VAL A 51 -8.87 -17.26 12.79
CA VAL A 51 -8.01 -16.96 13.94
C VAL A 51 -6.57 -17.31 13.62
N ARG A 52 -6.35 -18.52 13.10
CA ARG A 52 -5.01 -18.97 12.74
C ARG A 52 -4.43 -18.18 11.58
N LEU A 53 -5.25 -17.81 10.60
CA LEU A 53 -4.82 -16.99 9.47
C LEU A 53 -4.34 -15.62 9.93
N ALA A 54 -5.09 -14.93 10.80
CA ALA A 54 -4.72 -13.62 11.33
C ALA A 54 -3.35 -13.67 12.04
N GLU A 55 -3.11 -14.70 12.87
CA GLU A 55 -1.80 -14.90 13.52
C GLU A 55 -0.66 -15.09 12.50
N VAL A 56 -0.88 -15.94 11.49
CA VAL A 56 0.11 -16.23 10.45
C VAL A 56 0.42 -14.96 9.66
N ARG A 57 -0.60 -14.25 9.18
CA ARG A 57 -0.42 -13.03 8.39
C ARG A 57 0.28 -11.92 9.16
N ARG A 58 -0.01 -11.78 10.45
CA ARG A 58 0.73 -10.83 11.31
C ARG A 58 2.23 -11.13 11.32
N MET A 59 2.61 -12.39 11.50
CA MET A 59 4.02 -12.79 11.52
C MET A 59 4.69 -12.68 10.14
N GLU A 60 3.95 -12.93 9.07
CA GLU A 60 4.42 -12.75 7.69
C GLU A 60 4.70 -11.28 7.40
N THR A 61 3.77 -10.38 7.77
CA THR A 61 3.93 -8.93 7.65
C THR A 61 5.18 -8.41 8.37
N LEU A 62 5.42 -8.85 9.60
CA LEU A 62 6.60 -8.41 10.35
C LEU A 62 7.91 -8.85 9.68
N ARG A 63 7.93 -10.03 9.04
CA ARG A 63 9.09 -10.47 8.25
C ARG A 63 9.24 -9.65 6.98
N ALA A 64 8.17 -9.42 6.23
CA ALA A 64 8.16 -8.59 5.04
C ALA A 64 8.62 -7.16 5.32
N ALA A 65 8.12 -6.57 6.41
CA ALA A 65 8.56 -5.27 6.91
C ALA A 65 10.06 -5.22 7.19
N GLY A 66 10.59 -6.29 7.78
CA GLY A 66 12.05 -6.46 8.00
C GLY A 66 12.85 -6.49 6.70
N VAL A 67 12.34 -7.15 5.65
CA VAL A 67 12.97 -7.18 4.32
C VAL A 67 13.01 -5.79 3.68
N LEU A 68 11.92 -5.03 3.77
CA LEU A 68 11.85 -3.65 3.25
C LEU A 68 12.61 -2.65 4.11
N GLY A 69 12.93 -2.99 5.37
CA GLY A 69 13.50 -2.05 6.34
C GLY A 69 12.48 -1.06 6.93
N VAL A 70 11.21 -1.44 6.94
CA VAL A 70 10.13 -0.66 7.60
C VAL A 70 10.39 -0.59 9.10
N ARG A 71 10.32 0.62 9.67
CA ARG A 71 10.66 0.88 11.07
C ARG A 71 9.60 0.39 12.05
N GLU A 72 8.34 0.58 11.70
CA GLU A 72 7.20 0.28 12.57
C GLU A 72 6.04 -0.30 11.75
N VAL A 73 5.38 -1.33 12.29
CA VAL A 73 4.11 -1.84 11.76
C VAL A 73 3.05 -1.73 12.85
N VAL A 74 1.95 -1.05 12.54
CA VAL A 74 0.80 -0.86 13.42
C VAL A 74 -0.38 -1.62 12.85
N PHE A 75 -1.07 -2.39 13.69
CA PHE A 75 -2.27 -3.12 13.31
C PHE A 75 -3.47 -2.56 14.06
N LEU A 76 -4.57 -2.27 13.34
CA LEU A 76 -5.84 -1.90 13.96
C LEU A 76 -6.72 -3.12 14.26
N ASP A 77 -6.37 -4.28 13.69
CA ASP A 77 -6.95 -5.59 13.95
C ASP A 77 -8.47 -5.70 13.65
N TYR A 78 -9.00 -4.90 12.73
CA TYR A 78 -10.36 -5.11 12.22
C TYR A 78 -10.44 -6.41 11.41
N HIS A 79 -11.65 -6.98 11.32
CA HIS A 79 -11.88 -8.14 10.45
C HIS A 79 -11.82 -7.74 8.98
N ASP A 80 -11.24 -8.63 8.17
CA ASP A 80 -11.16 -8.50 6.71
C ASP A 80 -12.58 -8.46 6.11
N GLY A 81 -12.82 -7.55 5.14
CA GLY A 81 -14.09 -7.37 4.47
C GLY A 81 -15.18 -6.68 5.30
N GLU A 82 -14.84 -6.02 6.43
CA GLU A 82 -15.82 -5.42 7.34
C GLU A 82 -15.57 -3.92 7.62
N LEU A 83 -14.60 -3.28 6.94
CA LEU A 83 -14.31 -1.87 7.20
C LEU A 83 -15.44 -0.92 6.77
N ASP A 84 -16.24 -1.31 5.79
CA ASP A 84 -17.41 -0.54 5.32
C ASP A 84 -18.61 -0.64 6.29
N GLN A 85 -18.55 -1.54 7.27
CA GLN A 85 -19.55 -1.73 8.32
C GLN A 85 -19.23 -0.94 9.59
N LEU A 86 -18.06 -0.29 9.66
CA LEU A 86 -17.68 0.51 10.81
C LEU A 86 -18.58 1.74 10.96
N GLU A 87 -18.70 2.21 12.19
CA GLU A 87 -19.33 3.50 12.46
C GLU A 87 -18.69 4.60 11.61
N ALA A 88 -19.52 5.43 10.99
CA ALA A 88 -19.09 6.48 10.09
C ALA A 88 -18.03 7.40 10.74
N GLY A 89 -16.88 7.52 10.10
CA GLY A 89 -15.76 8.33 10.59
C GLY A 89 -14.83 7.63 11.59
N ARG A 90 -15.11 6.41 12.02
CA ARG A 90 -14.26 5.68 12.97
C ARG A 90 -12.84 5.48 12.44
N LEU A 91 -12.72 4.95 11.22
CA LEU A 91 -11.43 4.72 10.58
C LEU A 91 -10.68 6.03 10.30
N ARG A 92 -11.41 7.08 9.87
CA ARG A 92 -10.85 8.42 9.66
C ARG A 92 -10.27 9.00 10.96
N GLU A 93 -10.97 8.88 12.08
CA GLU A 93 -10.48 9.35 13.39
C GLU A 93 -9.14 8.69 13.73
N GLN A 94 -9.03 7.38 13.59
CA GLN A 94 -7.80 6.63 13.84
C GLN A 94 -6.66 7.03 12.91
N PHE A 95 -6.95 7.32 11.65
CA PHE A 95 -5.95 7.80 10.70
C PHE A 95 -5.51 9.24 10.99
N VAL A 96 -6.42 10.12 11.42
CA VAL A 96 -6.07 11.47 11.91
C VAL A 96 -5.12 11.37 13.09
N ARG A 97 -5.42 10.49 14.07
CA ARG A 97 -4.56 10.23 15.21
C ARG A 97 -3.18 9.74 14.77
N ALA A 98 -3.12 8.75 13.89
CA ALA A 98 -1.86 8.20 13.39
C ALA A 98 -1.00 9.26 12.68
N ILE A 99 -1.62 10.15 11.90
CA ILE A 99 -0.92 11.26 11.24
C ILE A 99 -0.37 12.26 12.27
N ARG A 100 -1.16 12.65 13.26
CA ARG A 100 -0.72 13.58 14.31
C ARG A 100 0.38 13.02 15.20
N GLU A 101 0.33 11.74 15.54
CA GLU A 101 1.34 11.05 16.35
C GLU A 101 2.67 10.91 15.60
N ARG A 102 2.63 10.48 14.34
CA ARG A 102 3.84 10.12 13.57
C ARG A 102 4.40 11.27 12.77
N ARG A 103 3.57 12.27 12.49
CA ARG A 103 3.94 13.51 11.78
C ARG A 103 4.66 13.23 10.44
N PRO A 104 4.04 12.47 9.52
CA PRO A 104 4.67 12.08 8.26
C PRO A 104 4.77 13.26 7.29
N ASP A 105 5.87 13.33 6.54
CA ASP A 105 6.04 14.25 5.42
C ASP A 105 5.30 13.73 4.18
N VAL A 106 5.24 12.40 4.04
CA VAL A 106 4.68 11.68 2.89
C VAL A 106 3.69 10.63 3.36
N LEU A 107 2.58 10.48 2.66
CA LEU A 107 1.59 9.44 2.90
C LEU A 107 1.37 8.60 1.65
N PHE A 108 1.31 7.29 1.83
CA PHE A 108 0.90 6.32 0.81
C PHE A 108 -0.43 5.69 1.22
N THR A 109 -1.35 5.53 0.27
CA THR A 109 -2.62 4.82 0.47
C THR A 109 -3.28 4.46 -0.86
N PHE A 110 -4.43 3.79 -0.82
CA PHE A 110 -5.22 3.50 -2.01
C PHE A 110 -5.78 4.77 -2.66
N ASP A 111 -5.91 4.74 -4.00
CA ASP A 111 -6.62 5.79 -4.75
C ASP A 111 -8.13 5.62 -4.56
N PRO A 112 -8.83 6.59 -3.92
CA PRO A 112 -10.27 6.51 -3.70
C PRO A 112 -11.11 6.55 -4.98
N PHE A 113 -10.49 6.95 -6.10
CA PHE A 113 -11.15 7.08 -7.40
C PHE A 113 -10.62 6.05 -8.42
N ALA A 114 -9.90 5.02 -7.94
CA ALA A 114 -9.44 3.95 -8.80
C ALA A 114 -10.63 3.20 -9.44
N PRO A 115 -10.61 2.98 -10.75
CA PRO A 115 -11.64 2.17 -11.38
C PRO A 115 -11.48 0.69 -10.98
N PHE A 116 -12.60 0.00 -10.85
CA PHE A 116 -12.65 -1.45 -10.65
C PHE A 116 -11.91 -1.97 -9.39
N ASP A 117 -11.77 -1.15 -8.35
CA ASP A 117 -11.37 -1.68 -7.05
C ASP A 117 -12.62 -2.25 -6.36
N ASP A 118 -12.75 -3.56 -6.43
CA ASP A 118 -13.90 -4.33 -5.96
C ASP A 118 -13.87 -4.63 -4.45
N HIS A 119 -12.70 -4.42 -3.79
CA HIS A 119 -12.58 -4.71 -2.36
C HIS A 119 -13.17 -3.57 -1.51
N PRO A 120 -14.16 -3.84 -0.63
CA PRO A 120 -14.78 -2.80 0.20
C PRO A 120 -13.77 -2.13 1.13
N ASP A 121 -12.83 -2.90 1.70
CA ASP A 121 -11.82 -2.38 2.62
C ASP A 121 -10.84 -1.42 1.94
N HIS A 122 -10.43 -1.68 0.69
CA HIS A 122 -9.58 -0.74 -0.06
C HIS A 122 -10.27 0.61 -0.20
N ARG A 123 -11.56 0.61 -0.56
CA ARG A 123 -12.34 1.85 -0.70
C ARG A 123 -12.53 2.55 0.65
N ALA A 124 -12.81 1.79 1.72
CA ALA A 124 -12.96 2.34 3.06
C ALA A 124 -11.67 3.02 3.54
N VAL A 125 -10.52 2.35 3.38
CA VAL A 125 -9.20 2.93 3.70
C VAL A 125 -8.92 4.14 2.83
N ALA A 126 -9.14 4.05 1.52
CA ALA A 126 -8.86 5.13 0.58
C ALA A 126 -9.58 6.44 0.94
N PHE A 127 -10.90 6.38 1.16
CA PHE A 127 -11.69 7.56 1.53
C PHE A 127 -11.35 8.06 2.94
N ALA A 128 -11.22 7.17 3.92
CA ALA A 128 -10.84 7.55 5.28
C ALA A 128 -9.46 8.22 5.32
N ALA A 129 -8.49 7.72 4.57
CA ALA A 129 -7.14 8.30 4.49
C ALA A 129 -7.12 9.65 3.79
N LEU A 130 -7.84 9.80 2.66
CA LEU A 130 -7.97 11.07 1.95
C LEU A 130 -8.55 12.17 2.85
N GLU A 131 -9.60 11.85 3.60
CA GLU A 131 -10.22 12.78 4.55
C GLU A 131 -9.30 13.06 5.74
N ALA A 132 -8.63 12.03 6.28
CA ALA A 132 -7.74 12.15 7.42
C ALA A 132 -6.54 13.07 7.15
N VAL A 133 -5.94 12.98 5.96
CA VAL A 133 -4.85 13.88 5.53
C VAL A 133 -5.26 15.33 5.61
N ASN A 134 -6.49 15.64 5.19
CA ASN A 134 -7.01 17.00 5.25
C ASN A 134 -7.31 17.42 6.70
N PHE A 135 -7.99 16.57 7.46
CA PHE A 135 -8.48 16.91 8.80
C PHE A 135 -7.37 16.93 9.86
N ALA A 136 -6.30 16.18 9.67
CA ALA A 136 -5.17 16.16 10.62
C ALA A 136 -4.55 17.55 10.85
N SER A 137 -4.63 18.45 9.86
CA SER A 137 -4.09 19.80 9.95
C SER A 137 -5.02 20.81 10.64
N TYR A 138 -6.28 20.46 10.92
CA TYR A 138 -7.27 21.37 11.49
C TYR A 138 -7.55 21.09 12.98
N PRO A 139 -7.39 22.06 13.88
CA PRO A 139 -7.51 21.82 15.32
C PRO A 139 -8.94 21.54 15.80
N LEU A 140 -9.96 21.92 15.03
CA LEU A 140 -11.36 21.72 15.42
C LEU A 140 -11.91 20.33 15.05
N TYR A 141 -11.16 19.53 14.27
CA TYR A 141 -11.47 18.12 14.07
C TYR A 141 -10.76 17.29 15.12
N TYR A 142 -11.52 16.48 15.84
CA TYR A 142 -11.01 15.61 16.91
C TYR A 142 -10.21 16.38 17.99
N PRO A 143 -10.83 17.42 18.61
CA PRO A 143 -10.16 18.28 19.60
C PRO A 143 -9.71 17.51 20.84
N GLU A 144 -10.32 16.36 21.14
CA GLU A 144 -9.91 15.45 22.20
C GLU A 144 -8.47 14.94 22.01
N GLN A 145 -8.03 14.70 20.78
CA GLN A 145 -6.64 14.32 20.48
C GLN A 145 -5.65 15.43 20.83
N LEU A 146 -6.04 16.70 20.65
CA LEU A 146 -5.22 17.85 21.04
C LEU A 146 -5.16 17.99 22.57
N ALA A 147 -6.26 17.69 23.26
CA ALA A 147 -6.29 17.68 24.73
C ALA A 147 -5.38 16.59 25.33
N GLU A 148 -5.12 15.52 24.58
CA GLU A 148 -4.15 14.47 24.89
C GLU A 148 -2.69 14.87 24.57
N GLY A 149 -2.46 16.06 24.00
CA GLY A 149 -1.12 16.58 23.68
C GLY A 149 -0.67 16.37 22.24
N LEU A 150 -1.53 15.84 21.36
CA LEU A 150 -1.21 15.79 19.94
C LEU A 150 -1.36 17.17 19.31
N GLU A 151 -0.62 17.43 18.24
CA GLU A 151 -0.68 18.69 17.51
C GLU A 151 -1.18 18.50 16.08
N PRO A 152 -1.85 19.51 15.49
CA PRO A 152 -2.18 19.49 14.08
C PRO A 152 -0.94 19.22 13.21
N HIS A 153 -1.13 18.45 12.14
CA HIS A 153 -0.03 18.12 11.22
C HIS A 153 -0.50 18.15 9.78
N LEU A 154 0.31 18.76 8.91
CA LEU A 154 0.11 18.83 7.47
C LEU A 154 1.01 17.80 6.78
N VAL A 155 0.40 16.88 6.02
CA VAL A 155 1.12 15.97 5.13
C VAL A 155 1.36 16.65 3.80
N ALA A 156 2.62 16.79 3.41
CA ALA A 156 2.97 17.52 2.19
C ALA A 156 2.69 16.71 0.92
N GLU A 157 3.10 15.45 0.88
CA GLU A 157 3.05 14.61 -0.31
C GLU A 157 2.16 13.38 -0.12
N LYS A 158 1.35 13.04 -1.12
CA LYS A 158 0.43 11.90 -1.10
C LYS A 158 0.61 11.08 -2.36
N TYR A 159 0.87 9.78 -2.19
CA TYR A 159 0.99 8.77 -3.22
C TYR A 159 -0.21 7.83 -3.12
N PHE A 160 -0.98 7.74 -4.17
CA PHE A 160 -2.14 6.88 -4.24
C PHE A 160 -1.87 5.73 -5.21
N PHE A 161 -1.96 4.51 -4.71
CA PHE A 161 -1.80 3.28 -5.48
C PHE A 161 -3.14 2.58 -5.72
N ALA A 162 -3.20 1.68 -6.70
CA ALA A 162 -4.39 0.90 -7.03
C ALA A 162 -4.07 -0.38 -7.80
N LYS A 163 -5.03 -1.32 -7.84
CA LYS A 163 -4.97 -2.48 -8.74
C LYS A 163 -4.84 -2.04 -10.20
N HIS A 164 -5.58 -1.00 -10.59
CA HIS A 164 -5.53 -0.37 -11.90
C HIS A 164 -5.29 1.12 -11.72
N VAL A 165 -4.07 1.57 -11.91
CA VAL A 165 -3.73 2.99 -11.78
C VAL A 165 -4.17 3.70 -13.07
N ALA A 166 -5.39 4.22 -13.05
CA ALA A 166 -5.84 5.19 -14.06
C ALA A 166 -5.26 6.56 -13.71
N HIS A 167 -4.80 7.31 -14.68
CA HIS A 167 -4.29 8.67 -14.45
C HIS A 167 -3.08 8.76 -13.51
N ALA A 168 -2.16 7.78 -13.58
CA ALA A 168 -0.87 7.89 -12.89
C ALA A 168 -0.08 9.06 -13.47
N ASP A 169 0.35 9.96 -12.60
CA ASP A 169 1.13 11.16 -12.92
C ASP A 169 2.52 11.15 -12.26
N LYS A 170 2.79 10.12 -11.47
CA LYS A 170 4.08 9.85 -10.84
C LYS A 170 4.51 8.43 -11.11
N ALA A 171 5.76 8.27 -11.55
CA ALA A 171 6.41 6.97 -11.65
C ALA A 171 7.70 6.98 -10.85
N VAL A 172 8.00 5.88 -10.18
CA VAL A 172 9.25 5.67 -9.44
C VAL A 172 9.98 4.49 -10.07
N ASP A 173 11.21 4.73 -10.52
CA ASP A 173 12.10 3.66 -10.97
C ASP A 173 12.46 2.75 -9.79
N ILE A 174 12.11 1.48 -9.90
CA ILE A 174 12.37 0.44 -8.91
C ILE A 174 13.32 -0.63 -9.41
N SER A 175 14.06 -0.39 -10.49
CA SER A 175 14.95 -1.39 -11.11
C SER A 175 15.96 -1.96 -10.09
N GLU A 176 16.49 -1.13 -9.21
CA GLU A 176 17.42 -1.56 -8.17
C GLU A 176 16.74 -2.24 -6.97
N THR A 177 15.46 -1.97 -6.73
CA THR A 177 14.72 -2.46 -5.55
C THR A 177 13.65 -3.50 -5.86
N LEU A 178 13.48 -3.87 -7.13
CA LEU A 178 12.51 -4.88 -7.54
C LEU A 178 12.73 -6.23 -6.83
N GLN A 179 13.98 -6.66 -6.65
CA GLN A 179 14.28 -7.91 -5.98
C GLN A 179 13.92 -7.85 -4.48
N THR A 180 14.13 -6.71 -3.83
CA THR A 180 13.73 -6.47 -2.44
C THR A 180 12.21 -6.51 -2.31
N LYS A 181 11.48 -5.86 -3.23
CA LYS A 181 10.01 -5.94 -3.31
C LYS A 181 9.54 -7.40 -3.41
N ILE A 182 10.08 -8.16 -4.36
CA ILE A 182 9.70 -9.56 -4.57
C ILE A 182 10.01 -10.39 -3.31
N ALA A 183 11.18 -10.20 -2.69
CA ALA A 183 11.54 -10.92 -1.48
C ALA A 183 10.57 -10.62 -0.32
N ALA A 184 10.15 -9.37 -0.16
CA ALA A 184 9.17 -8.96 0.85
C ALA A 184 7.80 -9.61 0.59
N ILE A 185 7.30 -9.58 -0.65
CA ILE A 185 6.04 -10.22 -1.03
C ILE A 185 6.07 -11.73 -0.73
N LEU A 186 7.18 -12.40 -1.00
CA LEU A 186 7.33 -13.84 -0.77
C LEU A 186 7.39 -14.23 0.72
N GLU A 187 7.54 -13.29 1.65
CA GLU A 187 7.36 -13.55 3.07
C GLU A 187 5.88 -13.74 3.46
N HIS A 188 4.94 -13.24 2.67
CA HIS A 188 3.50 -13.46 2.83
C HIS A 188 3.08 -14.83 2.25
N LYS A 189 3.64 -15.90 2.79
CA LYS A 189 3.51 -17.27 2.25
C LYS A 189 2.07 -17.75 2.15
N SER A 190 1.23 -17.39 3.13
CA SER A 190 -0.19 -17.73 3.14
C SER A 190 -0.92 -17.05 1.97
N GLN A 191 -0.60 -15.79 1.68
CA GLN A 191 -1.22 -15.02 0.60
C GLN A 191 -0.66 -15.40 -0.77
N VAL A 192 0.64 -15.68 -0.86
CA VAL A 192 1.25 -16.22 -2.09
C VAL A 192 0.56 -17.52 -2.49
N ALA A 193 0.29 -18.42 -1.54
CA ALA A 193 -0.44 -19.66 -1.80
C ALA A 193 -1.91 -19.40 -2.19
N PHE A 194 -2.60 -18.52 -1.46
CA PHE A 194 -4.00 -18.16 -1.72
C PHE A 194 -4.18 -17.56 -3.12
N LEU A 195 -3.37 -16.55 -3.48
CA LEU A 195 -3.44 -15.89 -4.79
C LEU A 195 -3.09 -16.84 -5.94
N ALA A 196 -2.15 -17.76 -5.74
CA ALA A 196 -1.81 -18.77 -6.72
C ALA A 196 -2.95 -19.77 -6.95
N GLU A 197 -3.60 -20.20 -5.89
CA GLU A 197 -4.78 -21.07 -5.96
C GLU A 197 -5.94 -20.38 -6.66
N GLU A 198 -6.22 -19.11 -6.29
CA GLU A 198 -7.24 -18.29 -6.91
C GLU A 198 -7.01 -18.12 -8.41
N ALA A 199 -5.78 -17.73 -8.81
CA ALA A 199 -5.42 -17.58 -10.21
C ALA A 199 -5.53 -18.90 -10.99
N THR A 200 -5.17 -20.03 -10.36
CA THR A 200 -5.31 -21.36 -10.97
C THR A 200 -6.78 -21.72 -11.24
N ARG A 201 -7.66 -21.40 -10.29
CA ARG A 201 -9.11 -21.61 -10.47
C ARG A 201 -9.69 -20.73 -11.58
N GLN A 202 -9.28 -19.48 -11.66
CA GLN A 202 -9.70 -18.56 -12.72
C GLN A 202 -9.20 -19.00 -14.08
N ALA A 203 -7.94 -19.43 -14.18
CA ALA A 203 -7.33 -19.94 -15.40
C ALA A 203 -8.06 -21.20 -15.92
N ALA A 204 -8.42 -22.11 -15.02
CA ALA A 204 -9.19 -23.29 -15.38
C ALA A 204 -10.56 -22.94 -15.99
N VAL A 205 -11.25 -21.92 -15.47
CA VAL A 205 -12.52 -21.41 -16.04
C VAL A 205 -12.28 -20.78 -17.42
N ALA A 206 -11.14 -20.11 -17.61
CA ALA A 206 -10.76 -19.51 -18.89
C ALA A 206 -10.20 -20.52 -19.92
N GLY A 207 -9.99 -21.78 -19.52
CA GLY A 207 -9.36 -22.79 -20.38
C GLY A 207 -7.88 -22.56 -20.64
N VAL A 208 -7.17 -21.88 -19.72
CA VAL A 208 -5.75 -21.55 -19.80
C VAL A 208 -4.95 -22.43 -18.85
N ASP A 209 -3.84 -23.01 -19.32
CA ASP A 209 -2.83 -23.63 -18.45
C ASP A 209 -1.79 -22.60 -18.07
N ILE A 210 -1.71 -22.28 -16.78
CA ILE A 210 -0.71 -21.32 -16.26
C ILE A 210 0.71 -21.81 -16.51
N GLY A 211 0.94 -23.14 -16.50
CA GLY A 211 2.23 -23.75 -16.76
C GLY A 211 2.78 -23.46 -18.16
N ASP A 212 1.91 -23.24 -19.15
CA ASP A 212 2.30 -22.84 -20.51
C ASP A 212 2.87 -21.42 -20.56
N VAL A 213 2.43 -20.54 -19.65
CA VAL A 213 2.87 -19.14 -19.58
C VAL A 213 4.05 -18.98 -18.63
N VAL A 214 3.99 -19.66 -17.47
CA VAL A 214 5.02 -19.61 -16.45
C VAL A 214 5.46 -21.04 -16.09
N PRO A 215 6.47 -21.59 -16.80
CA PRO A 215 6.92 -22.96 -16.58
C PRO A 215 7.29 -23.23 -15.10
N GLY A 216 6.74 -24.33 -14.57
CA GLY A 216 6.96 -24.73 -13.18
C GLY A 216 6.15 -23.93 -12.15
N SER A 217 5.21 -23.09 -12.61
CA SER A 217 4.19 -22.50 -11.74
C SER A 217 3.08 -23.52 -11.44
N GLY A 218 2.29 -23.24 -10.44
CA GLY A 218 1.14 -24.05 -10.04
C GLY A 218 0.90 -24.03 -8.54
N VAL A 219 0.00 -24.89 -8.12
CA VAL A 219 -0.34 -25.08 -6.70
C VAL A 219 0.86 -25.71 -5.98
N GLY A 220 1.18 -25.18 -4.81
CA GLY A 220 2.32 -25.58 -4.00
C GLY A 220 3.36 -24.47 -3.88
N ARG A 221 4.13 -24.51 -2.81
CA ARG A 221 4.96 -23.39 -2.35
C ARG A 221 5.89 -22.81 -3.42
N GLU A 222 6.60 -23.65 -4.14
CA GLU A 222 7.57 -23.21 -5.15
C GLU A 222 6.87 -22.70 -6.42
N GLY A 223 5.82 -23.41 -6.85
CA GLY A 223 5.02 -23.01 -8.03
C GLY A 223 4.30 -21.69 -7.82
N ALA A 224 3.71 -21.50 -6.65
CA ALA A 224 3.07 -20.26 -6.24
C ALA A 224 4.07 -19.09 -6.21
N ALA A 225 5.24 -19.30 -5.60
CA ALA A 225 6.28 -18.27 -5.55
C ALA A 225 6.77 -17.87 -6.95
N ARG A 226 6.94 -18.82 -7.88
CA ARG A 226 7.30 -18.54 -9.28
C ARG A 226 6.24 -17.70 -9.98
N MET A 227 4.98 -18.06 -9.82
CA MET A 227 3.86 -17.34 -10.43
C MET A 227 3.77 -15.91 -9.92
N ILE A 228 3.77 -15.71 -8.62
CA ILE A 228 3.71 -14.36 -8.03
C ILE A 228 4.93 -13.52 -8.42
N THR A 229 6.13 -14.10 -8.43
CA THR A 229 7.34 -13.42 -8.91
C THR A 229 7.20 -12.95 -10.34
N TRP A 230 6.65 -13.81 -11.21
CA TRP A 230 6.42 -13.45 -12.61
C TRP A 230 5.41 -12.31 -12.75
N VAL A 231 4.26 -12.42 -12.07
CA VAL A 231 3.20 -11.39 -12.09
C VAL A 231 3.72 -10.03 -11.63
N VAL A 232 4.44 -10.00 -10.49
CA VAL A 232 5.01 -8.77 -9.93
C VAL A 232 6.02 -8.14 -10.89
N ARG A 233 6.90 -8.96 -11.51
CA ARG A 233 7.89 -8.49 -12.46
C ARG A 233 7.24 -7.94 -13.73
N GLU A 234 6.26 -8.65 -14.30
CA GLU A 234 5.57 -8.22 -15.52
C GLU A 234 4.76 -6.94 -15.30
N ARG A 235 4.14 -6.81 -14.12
CA ARG A 235 3.47 -5.57 -13.74
C ARG A 235 4.45 -4.40 -13.67
N ALA A 236 5.57 -4.56 -12.95
CA ALA A 236 6.58 -3.51 -12.83
C ALA A 236 7.21 -3.16 -14.20
N ARG A 237 7.39 -4.15 -15.08
CA ARG A 237 7.88 -3.92 -16.47
C ARG A 237 6.87 -3.14 -17.28
N ALA A 238 5.58 -3.48 -17.22
CA ALA A 238 4.53 -2.77 -17.93
C ALA A 238 4.41 -1.31 -17.46
N ASP A 239 4.48 -1.08 -16.17
CA ASP A 239 4.48 0.25 -15.58
C ASP A 239 5.74 1.05 -15.98
N GLY A 240 6.91 0.40 -16.02
CA GLY A 240 8.17 0.99 -16.51
C GLY A 240 8.11 1.36 -17.98
N ALA A 241 7.66 0.45 -18.83
CA ALA A 241 7.55 0.66 -20.28
C ALA A 241 6.66 1.87 -20.62
N ALA A 242 5.61 2.13 -19.84
CA ALA A 242 4.73 3.28 -20.02
C ALA A 242 5.43 4.64 -19.85
N VAL A 243 6.59 4.68 -19.21
CA VAL A 243 7.34 5.90 -18.88
C VAL A 243 8.82 5.85 -19.29
N GLY A 244 9.22 4.84 -20.07
CA GLY A 244 10.59 4.71 -20.58
C GLY A 244 11.61 4.18 -19.57
N LEU A 245 11.15 3.46 -18.53
CA LEU A 245 11.97 2.80 -17.51
C LEU A 245 11.93 1.28 -17.69
N GLU A 246 12.90 0.57 -17.10
CA GLU A 246 12.92 -0.90 -17.13
C GLU A 246 11.82 -1.48 -16.21
N PHE A 247 11.79 -1.02 -14.96
CA PHE A 247 10.79 -1.39 -13.96
C PHE A 247 10.35 -0.16 -13.19
N ALA A 248 9.05 0.03 -13.00
CA ALA A 248 8.52 1.14 -12.22
C ALA A 248 7.34 0.72 -11.35
N GLU A 249 7.06 1.54 -10.35
CA GLU A 249 5.77 1.64 -9.68
C GLU A 249 5.14 2.98 -10.05
N ARG A 250 3.84 2.96 -10.32
CA ARG A 250 3.10 4.15 -10.74
C ARG A 250 2.04 4.52 -9.75
N PHE A 251 1.91 5.83 -9.52
CA PHE A 251 1.02 6.40 -8.53
C PHE A 251 0.25 7.56 -9.14
N ARG A 252 -0.95 7.80 -8.64
CA ARG A 252 -1.51 9.12 -8.67
C ARG A 252 -0.88 9.91 -7.52
N TYR A 253 -0.40 11.12 -7.80
CA TYR A 253 0.39 11.89 -6.86
C TYR A 253 -0.23 13.28 -6.66
N THR A 254 -0.26 13.72 -5.42
CA THR A 254 -0.57 15.11 -5.11
C THR A 254 0.41 15.62 -4.06
N ARG A 255 0.78 16.90 -4.18
CA ARG A 255 1.65 17.53 -3.22
C ARG A 255 0.82 18.41 -2.29
N PHE A 256 0.95 19.70 -2.35
CA PHE A 256 0.20 20.64 -1.52
C PHE A 256 -1.25 20.82 -1.99
N SER A 257 -1.93 21.84 -1.50
CA SER A 257 -3.21 22.25 -2.04
C SER A 257 -3.03 22.90 -3.42
N PRO A 258 -4.05 22.85 -4.31
CA PRO A 258 -3.99 23.50 -5.62
C PRO A 258 -3.65 25.00 -5.54
N MET A 259 -4.09 25.67 -4.47
CA MET A 259 -3.78 27.09 -4.24
C MET A 259 -2.29 27.31 -4.00
N LEU A 260 -1.64 26.46 -3.19
CA LEU A 260 -0.20 26.59 -2.93
C LEU A 260 0.62 26.19 -4.16
N GLU A 261 0.23 25.17 -4.89
CA GLU A 261 0.90 24.78 -6.15
C GLU A 261 0.88 25.94 -7.15
N ALA A 262 -0.25 26.61 -7.35
CA ALA A 262 -0.36 27.80 -8.20
C ALA A 262 0.55 28.95 -7.74
N LEU A 263 0.69 29.15 -6.43
CA LEU A 263 1.60 30.16 -5.88
C LEU A 263 3.09 29.80 -6.10
N LEU A 264 3.45 28.52 -5.97
CA LEU A 264 4.81 28.04 -6.23
C LEU A 264 5.19 28.18 -7.71
N GLU A 265 4.26 27.83 -8.60
CA GLU A 265 4.40 28.02 -10.04
C GLU A 265 4.61 29.50 -10.40
N ALA A 266 3.80 30.41 -9.85
CA ALA A 266 3.91 31.84 -10.06
C ALA A 266 5.25 32.43 -9.57
N GLN A 267 5.90 31.79 -8.58
CA GLN A 267 7.23 32.17 -8.08
C GLN A 267 8.39 31.54 -8.89
N GLY A 268 8.11 30.81 -9.97
CA GLY A 268 9.11 30.07 -10.72
C GLY A 268 9.74 28.90 -9.92
N ARG A 269 9.11 28.53 -8.81
CA ARG A 269 9.42 27.34 -8.01
C ARG A 269 8.53 26.18 -8.45
N ALA A 270 8.39 26.02 -9.77
CA ALA A 270 7.68 24.88 -10.31
C ALA A 270 8.18 23.60 -9.64
N SER A 271 7.26 22.77 -9.22
CA SER A 271 7.51 21.49 -8.58
C SER A 271 8.51 20.69 -9.41
N ASN A 272 9.78 20.70 -9.03
CA ASN A 272 10.69 19.64 -9.36
C ASN A 272 10.21 18.41 -8.56
N ALA A 273 9.10 17.84 -8.99
CA ALA A 273 8.77 16.48 -8.62
C ALA A 273 9.81 15.60 -9.30
N PRO A 274 10.68 14.89 -8.53
CA PRO A 274 11.65 13.98 -9.11
C PRO A 274 10.98 12.84 -9.83
#